data_8d9ee176f5722511f6f27f4eff0a60ef
#
_entry.id   8d9ee176f5722511f6f27f4eff0a60ef
#
_cell.length_a   1.000
_cell.length_b   1.000
_cell.length_c   1.000
_cell.angle_alpha   90.00
_cell.angle_beta   90.00
_cell.angle_gamma   90.00
#
_symmetry.space_group_name_H-M   'P 1'
#
loop_
_entity.id
_entity.type
_entity.pdbx_description
1 polymer ?
#
loop_
_entity_poly.entity_id
_entity_poly.type
_entity_poly.pdbx_seq_one_letter_code
_entity_poly.pdbx_strand_id
1 'polypeptide(L)'
;MDITLERYHGLGNDYLVYDPNKNELELNEENVKMLCNRNMGLGADGILEGPLMEEKQMAVRIWNPNGSIAEKSGNGVRIFAKYLKDAGYVQKKHYTMLTDGGEVEITYLNEEGSRLKVSMGKLSFWSDEIPVIGERRQVINEDMVFGRTLYPATCVSIGNPHCVIPMQEISEPLVCKIGRESERDRK
;
A
#
# COMPACT_ATOMS: atom_id res chain seq x y z
N MET A 1 1.07 5.86 29.22
CA MET A 1 1.60 4.74 28.40
C MET A 1 2.34 5.40 27.28
N ASP A 2 3.65 5.21 27.21
CA ASP A 2 4.46 5.80 26.16
C ASP A 2 4.40 4.90 24.93
N ILE A 3 4.24 5.48 23.74
CA ILE A 3 4.24 4.79 22.46
C ILE A 3 5.45 5.22 21.64
N THR A 4 6.18 4.27 21.11
CA THR A 4 7.34 4.52 20.25
C THR A 4 6.98 4.26 18.79
N LEU A 5 7.07 5.30 17.97
CA LEU A 5 6.81 5.25 16.54
C LEU A 5 8.01 5.81 15.80
N GLU A 6 8.38 5.18 14.71
CA GLU A 6 9.43 5.66 13.81
C GLU A 6 8.82 6.14 12.51
N ARG A 7 9.28 7.29 12.00
CA ARG A 7 8.76 7.85 10.74
C ARG A 7 9.75 7.59 9.61
N TYR A 8 9.23 7.00 8.55
CA TYR A 8 9.95 6.80 7.29
C TYR A 8 9.14 7.34 6.12
N HIS A 9 9.79 7.57 4.98
CA HIS A 9 9.10 7.89 3.74
C HIS A 9 9.77 7.24 2.52
N GLY A 10 8.96 6.93 1.51
CA GLY A 10 9.40 6.51 0.19
C GLY A 10 8.81 7.43 -0.87
N LEU A 11 9.63 8.29 -1.48
CA LEU A 11 9.19 9.25 -2.52
C LEU A 11 8.09 10.22 -2.05
N GLY A 12 8.16 10.66 -0.78
CA GLY A 12 7.18 11.57 -0.19
C GLY A 12 5.97 10.89 0.48
N ASN A 13 5.71 9.63 0.17
CA ASN A 13 4.68 8.85 0.85
C ASN A 13 5.21 8.42 2.23
N ASP A 14 4.70 9.01 3.30
CA ASP A 14 5.22 8.86 4.66
C ASP A 14 4.38 7.90 5.50
N TYR A 15 5.06 7.02 6.23
CA TYR A 15 4.45 6.07 7.14
C TYR A 15 5.05 6.18 8.54
N LEU A 16 4.20 5.93 9.54
CA LEU A 16 4.64 5.60 10.89
C LEU A 16 4.86 4.10 10.97
N VAL A 17 5.99 3.68 11.49
CA VAL A 17 6.25 2.26 11.79
C VAL A 17 5.89 2.02 13.25
N TYR A 18 4.98 1.11 13.48
CA TYR A 18 4.57 0.61 14.78
C TYR A 18 5.14 -0.79 14.98
N ASP A 19 6.07 -0.93 15.92
CA ASP A 19 6.66 -2.21 16.28
C ASP A 19 6.00 -2.76 17.55
N PRO A 20 5.22 -3.86 17.46
CA PRO A 20 4.57 -4.46 18.62
C PRO A 20 5.55 -5.07 19.63
N ASN A 21 6.82 -5.30 19.24
CA ASN A 21 7.85 -5.73 20.21
C ASN A 21 8.38 -4.59 21.08
N LYS A 22 8.09 -3.34 20.71
CA LYS A 22 8.49 -2.11 21.43
C LYS A 22 7.32 -1.41 22.08
N ASN A 23 6.09 -1.85 21.85
CA ASN A 23 4.88 -1.20 22.29
C ASN A 23 3.85 -2.22 22.81
N GLU A 24 3.08 -1.82 23.81
CA GLU A 24 2.02 -2.65 24.40
C GLU A 24 0.62 -2.29 23.87
N LEU A 25 0.45 -1.14 23.23
CA LEU A 25 -0.83 -0.69 22.70
C LEU A 25 -1.21 -1.52 21.47
N GLU A 26 -2.35 -2.17 21.49
CA GLU A 26 -2.89 -2.81 20.29
C GLU A 26 -3.46 -1.75 19.34
N LEU A 27 -3.05 -1.78 18.05
CA LEU A 27 -3.59 -0.89 17.04
C LEU A 27 -5.02 -1.31 16.66
N ASN A 28 -5.89 -0.32 16.54
CA ASN A 28 -7.25 -0.45 16.06
C ASN A 28 -7.62 0.75 15.17
N GLU A 29 -8.79 0.68 14.54
CA GLU A 29 -9.27 1.71 13.62
C GLU A 29 -9.25 3.13 14.23
N GLU A 30 -9.65 3.27 15.49
CA GLU A 30 -9.75 4.57 16.15
C GLU A 30 -8.40 5.20 16.42
N ASN A 31 -7.47 4.44 17.00
CA ASN A 31 -6.14 4.97 17.33
C ASN A 31 -5.29 5.17 16.07
N VAL A 32 -5.47 4.37 15.02
CA VAL A 32 -4.84 4.60 13.72
C VAL A 32 -5.32 5.92 13.10
N LYS A 33 -6.64 6.17 13.09
CA LYS A 33 -7.20 7.45 12.61
C LYS A 33 -6.65 8.64 13.39
N MET A 34 -6.56 8.51 14.70
CA MET A 34 -6.01 9.56 15.55
C MET A 34 -4.52 9.82 15.26
N LEU A 35 -3.71 8.76 15.20
CA LEU A 35 -2.27 8.87 14.95
C LEU A 35 -1.96 9.44 13.56
N CYS A 36 -2.69 9.01 12.53
CA CYS A 36 -2.52 9.46 11.15
C CYS A 36 -3.07 10.86 10.88
N ASN A 37 -3.88 11.43 11.77
CA ASN A 37 -4.46 12.75 11.58
C ASN A 37 -3.35 13.83 11.58
N ARG A 38 -3.23 14.59 10.46
CA ARG A 38 -2.17 15.58 10.29
C ARG A 38 -2.37 16.84 11.12
N ASN A 39 -3.57 17.08 11.66
CA ASN A 39 -3.88 18.27 12.47
C ASN A 39 -3.90 17.96 13.97
N MET A 40 -4.38 16.78 14.35
CA MET A 40 -4.63 16.43 15.76
C MET A 40 -3.73 15.29 16.26
N GLY A 41 -3.07 14.58 15.37
CA GLY A 41 -2.15 13.49 15.67
C GLY A 41 -0.74 13.74 15.17
N LEU A 42 0.00 12.67 14.92
CA LEU A 42 1.35 12.76 14.35
C LEU A 42 1.30 13.03 12.82
N GLY A 43 0.21 12.65 12.18
CA GLY A 43 -0.01 12.80 10.74
C GLY A 43 0.87 11.87 9.90
N ALA A 44 0.27 11.04 9.07
CA ALA A 44 0.98 10.17 8.12
C ALA A 44 0.02 9.66 7.04
N ASP A 45 0.57 9.09 5.97
CA ASP A 45 -0.21 8.42 4.92
C ASP A 45 -0.63 6.99 5.34
N GLY A 46 -0.19 6.52 6.51
CA GLY A 46 -0.58 5.25 7.10
C GLY A 46 0.36 4.79 8.21
N ILE A 47 0.08 3.59 8.73
CA ILE A 47 0.92 2.92 9.72
C ILE A 47 1.34 1.55 9.18
N LEU A 48 2.62 1.21 9.37
CA LEU A 48 3.18 -0.11 9.11
C LEU A 48 3.36 -0.81 10.45
N GLU A 49 2.49 -1.77 10.74
CA GLU A 49 2.51 -2.55 11.96
C GLU A 49 3.35 -3.82 11.75
N GLY A 50 4.41 -3.98 12.54
CA GLY A 50 5.26 -5.16 12.49
C GLY A 50 6.66 -4.91 13.06
N PRO A 51 7.54 -5.94 13.10
CA PRO A 51 7.33 -7.26 12.49
C PRO A 51 6.30 -8.11 13.23
N LEU A 52 5.32 -8.63 12.49
CA LEU A 52 4.41 -9.66 12.96
C LEU A 52 4.97 -11.04 12.58
N MET A 53 4.54 -12.09 13.28
CA MET A 53 4.90 -13.45 12.92
C MET A 53 3.64 -14.24 12.56
N GLU A 54 3.47 -14.55 11.29
CA GLU A 54 2.37 -15.35 10.76
C GLU A 54 2.95 -16.63 10.13
N GLU A 55 2.43 -17.80 10.55
CA GLU A 55 2.88 -19.11 10.05
C GLU A 55 4.42 -19.30 10.03
N LYS A 56 5.13 -18.71 10.98
CA LYS A 56 6.61 -18.66 11.08
C LYS A 56 7.29 -17.79 10.02
N GLN A 57 6.55 -16.98 9.28
CA GLN A 57 7.07 -15.96 8.38
C GLN A 57 6.89 -14.57 8.98
N MET A 58 7.81 -13.68 8.64
CA MET A 58 7.70 -12.27 9.00
C MET A 58 6.61 -11.61 8.18
N ALA A 59 5.75 -10.84 8.83
CA ALA A 59 4.64 -10.14 8.21
C ALA A 59 4.61 -8.67 8.58
N VAL A 60 3.98 -7.86 7.74
CA VAL A 60 3.63 -6.47 7.98
C VAL A 60 2.17 -6.22 7.64
N ARG A 61 1.44 -5.61 8.55
CA ARG A 61 0.09 -5.09 8.29
C ARG A 61 0.17 -3.61 7.94
N ILE A 62 -0.55 -3.22 6.91
CA ILE A 62 -0.52 -1.85 6.37
C ILE A 62 -1.86 -1.19 6.66
N TRP A 63 -1.84 -0.19 7.52
CA TRP A 63 -3.01 0.59 7.87
C TRP A 63 -3.11 1.86 7.03
N ASN A 64 -4.27 2.08 6.43
CA ASN A 64 -4.62 3.35 5.82
C ASN A 64 -4.96 4.41 6.89
N PRO A 65 -4.89 5.72 6.58
CA PRO A 65 -5.20 6.78 7.55
C PRO A 65 -6.64 6.74 8.07
N ASN A 66 -7.56 6.10 7.34
CA ASN A 66 -8.95 5.91 7.72
C ASN A 66 -9.19 4.68 8.62
N GLY A 67 -8.12 3.98 9.03
CA GLY A 67 -8.20 2.79 9.88
C GLY A 67 -8.51 1.49 9.15
N SER A 68 -8.69 1.51 7.83
CA SER A 68 -8.80 0.27 7.04
C SER A 68 -7.44 -0.36 6.78
N ILE A 69 -7.43 -1.66 6.50
CA ILE A 69 -6.23 -2.40 6.10
C ILE A 69 -6.06 -2.30 4.59
N ALA A 70 -4.84 -2.02 4.15
CA ALA A 70 -4.44 -2.09 2.75
C ALA A 70 -3.80 -3.45 2.45
N GLU A 71 -4.21 -4.09 1.38
CA GLU A 71 -3.69 -5.40 0.97
C GLU A 71 -2.18 -5.34 0.68
N LYS A 72 -1.74 -4.37 -0.10
CA LYS A 72 -0.32 -4.15 -0.47
C LYS A 72 -0.02 -2.67 -0.71
N SER A 73 1.21 -2.28 -0.37
CA SER A 73 1.78 -0.98 -0.75
C SER A 73 3.25 -1.16 -1.13
N GLY A 74 3.59 -0.88 -2.38
CA GLY A 74 4.98 -0.96 -2.84
C GLY A 74 5.92 -0.02 -2.08
N ASN A 75 5.45 1.19 -1.72
CA ASN A 75 6.19 2.11 -0.87
C ASN A 75 6.27 1.58 0.57
N GLY A 76 5.14 1.16 1.15
CA GLY A 76 5.07 0.62 2.51
C GLY A 76 6.00 -0.57 2.70
N VAL A 77 6.01 -1.54 1.77
CA VAL A 77 6.93 -2.70 1.82
C VAL A 77 8.40 -2.26 1.79
N ARG A 78 8.78 -1.29 0.94
CA ARG A 78 10.17 -0.80 0.90
C ARG A 78 10.56 -0.05 2.17
N ILE A 79 9.65 0.78 2.68
CA ILE A 79 9.84 1.51 3.94
C ILE A 79 10.02 0.52 5.09
N PHE A 80 9.14 -0.46 5.20
CA PHE A 80 9.21 -1.44 6.27
C PHE A 80 10.45 -2.32 6.18
N ALA A 81 10.86 -2.72 4.97
CA ALA A 81 12.12 -3.42 4.76
C ALA A 81 13.34 -2.59 5.24
N LYS A 82 13.33 -1.28 5.01
CA LYS A 82 14.37 -0.38 5.53
C LYS A 82 14.37 -0.37 7.05
N TYR A 83 13.20 -0.23 7.68
CA TYR A 83 13.04 -0.30 9.13
C TYR A 83 13.60 -1.62 9.70
N LEU A 84 13.22 -2.77 9.12
CA LEU A 84 13.69 -4.08 9.57
C LEU A 84 15.22 -4.20 9.58
N LYS A 85 15.87 -3.57 8.60
CA LYS A 85 17.33 -3.54 8.53
C LYS A 85 17.93 -2.62 9.59
N ASP A 86 17.38 -1.41 9.77
CA ASP A 86 17.85 -0.44 10.76
C ASP A 86 17.68 -0.94 12.19
N ALA A 87 16.55 -1.59 12.46
CA ALA A 87 16.23 -2.19 13.75
C ALA A 87 16.95 -3.54 14.01
N GLY A 88 17.69 -4.05 13.02
CA GLY A 88 18.48 -5.27 13.16
C GLY A 88 17.70 -6.59 13.05
N TYR A 89 16.45 -6.55 12.66
CA TYR A 89 15.61 -7.75 12.49
C TYR A 89 16.07 -8.62 11.32
N VAL A 90 16.60 -8.00 10.25
CA VAL A 90 17.01 -8.71 9.02
C VAL A 90 18.45 -8.39 8.66
N GLN A 91 19.28 -9.44 8.60
CA GLN A 91 20.68 -9.37 8.14
C GLN A 91 20.86 -9.93 6.72
N LYS A 92 19.92 -10.75 6.26
CA LYS A 92 19.95 -11.39 4.95
C LYS A 92 19.75 -10.35 3.84
N LYS A 93 20.49 -10.52 2.73
CA LYS A 93 20.36 -9.68 1.54
C LYS A 93 19.03 -9.90 0.81
N HIS A 94 18.51 -11.13 0.87
CA HIS A 94 17.24 -11.55 0.23
C HIS A 94 16.38 -12.33 1.21
N TYR A 95 15.10 -12.00 1.25
CA TYR A 95 14.10 -12.68 2.10
C TYR A 95 12.68 -12.41 1.58
N THR A 96 11.72 -13.16 2.11
CA THR A 96 10.29 -12.97 1.86
C THR A 96 9.60 -12.41 3.09
N MET A 97 8.51 -11.71 2.87
CA MET A 97 7.65 -11.14 3.90
C MET A 97 6.20 -11.23 3.47
N LEU A 98 5.31 -11.49 4.42
CA LEU A 98 3.86 -11.52 4.19
C LEU A 98 3.25 -10.12 4.31
N THR A 99 2.25 -9.88 3.49
CA THR A 99 1.30 -8.77 3.58
C THR A 99 -0.11 -9.33 3.45
N ASP A 100 -1.16 -8.59 3.79
CA ASP A 100 -2.55 -9.03 3.58
C ASP A 100 -2.85 -9.36 2.10
N GLY A 101 -2.12 -8.76 1.15
CA GLY A 101 -2.21 -9.08 -0.29
C GLY A 101 -1.24 -10.19 -0.75
N GLY A 102 -0.67 -10.98 0.17
CA GLY A 102 0.21 -12.11 -0.09
C GLY A 102 1.69 -11.80 0.05
N GLU A 103 2.50 -12.79 -0.28
CA GLU A 103 3.96 -12.75 -0.13
C GLU A 103 4.61 -11.73 -1.07
N VAL A 104 5.68 -11.11 -0.59
CA VAL A 104 6.57 -10.25 -1.35
C VAL A 104 8.03 -10.67 -1.14
N GLU A 105 8.82 -10.62 -2.20
CA GLU A 105 10.26 -10.88 -2.13
C GLU A 105 11.02 -9.56 -2.06
N ILE A 106 11.95 -9.45 -1.12
CA ILE A 106 12.74 -8.25 -0.88
C ILE A 106 14.22 -8.57 -1.11
N THR A 107 14.90 -7.69 -1.84
CA THR A 107 16.34 -7.75 -2.03
C THR A 107 16.95 -6.38 -1.75
N TYR A 108 17.87 -6.30 -0.78
CA TYR A 108 18.69 -5.11 -0.57
C TYR A 108 19.75 -4.99 -1.67
N LEU A 109 19.80 -3.83 -2.34
CA LEU A 109 20.73 -3.55 -3.41
C LEU A 109 21.99 -2.83 -2.90
N ASN A 110 21.97 -2.31 -1.68
CA ASN A 110 23.13 -1.72 -0.98
C ASN A 110 23.12 -2.12 0.50
N GLU A 111 24.25 -1.89 1.16
CA GLU A 111 24.46 -2.27 2.56
C GLU A 111 23.58 -1.49 3.53
N GLU A 112 23.28 -0.23 3.24
CA GLU A 112 22.44 0.65 4.08
C GLU A 112 20.96 0.31 3.98
N GLY A 113 20.54 -0.51 3.00
CA GLY A 113 19.13 -0.85 2.76
C GLY A 113 18.29 0.31 2.22
N SER A 114 18.93 1.38 1.71
CA SER A 114 18.23 2.52 1.11
C SER A 114 17.80 2.27 -0.34
N ARG A 115 18.41 1.28 -1.00
CA ARG A 115 18.05 0.80 -2.34
C ARG A 115 17.56 -0.63 -2.27
N LEU A 116 16.33 -0.84 -2.73
CA LEU A 116 15.61 -2.12 -2.62
C LEU A 116 15.00 -2.51 -3.96
N LYS A 117 14.97 -3.82 -4.20
CA LYS A 117 14.11 -4.46 -5.21
C LYS A 117 13.04 -5.25 -4.47
N VAL A 118 11.79 -5.04 -4.86
CA VAL A 118 10.64 -5.78 -4.33
C VAL A 118 9.91 -6.45 -5.47
N SER A 119 9.61 -7.75 -5.33
CA SER A 119 8.71 -8.47 -6.23
C SER A 119 7.30 -8.41 -5.63
N MET A 120 6.39 -7.75 -6.32
CA MET A 120 5.01 -7.54 -5.85
C MET A 120 4.04 -8.65 -6.29
N GLY A 121 4.53 -9.70 -6.94
CA GLY A 121 3.72 -10.79 -7.48
C GLY A 121 3.48 -10.67 -8.98
N LYS A 122 2.46 -11.37 -9.48
CA LYS A 122 2.09 -11.39 -10.90
C LYS A 122 1.01 -10.36 -11.18
N LEU A 123 1.10 -9.75 -12.35
CA LEU A 123 0.04 -8.88 -12.86
C LEU A 123 -1.16 -9.72 -13.31
N SER A 124 -2.36 -9.26 -13.01
CA SER A 124 -3.59 -9.75 -13.60
C SER A 124 -4.40 -8.61 -14.21
N PHE A 125 -4.95 -8.85 -15.40
CA PHE A 125 -5.83 -7.91 -16.10
C PHE A 125 -7.28 -8.41 -16.16
N TRP A 126 -7.57 -9.56 -15.52
CA TRP A 126 -8.89 -10.18 -15.55
C TRP A 126 -9.89 -9.43 -14.66
N SER A 127 -11.07 -9.10 -15.22
CA SER A 127 -12.09 -8.31 -14.57
C SER A 127 -12.67 -8.93 -13.29
N ASP A 128 -12.59 -10.25 -13.15
CA ASP A 128 -13.01 -10.99 -11.95
C ASP A 128 -11.95 -11.00 -10.82
N GLU A 129 -10.72 -10.67 -11.14
CA GLU A 129 -9.63 -10.47 -10.18
C GLU A 129 -9.39 -8.99 -9.84
N ILE A 130 -10.19 -8.11 -10.45
CA ILE A 130 -10.20 -6.67 -10.26
C ILE A 130 -11.66 -6.26 -10.07
N PRO A 131 -12.03 -5.26 -9.24
CA PRO A 131 -13.43 -4.88 -9.05
C PRO A 131 -13.98 -4.12 -10.28
N VAL A 132 -14.04 -4.79 -11.44
CA VAL A 132 -14.62 -4.27 -12.69
C VAL A 132 -15.86 -5.07 -13.02
N ILE A 133 -16.98 -4.37 -13.12
CA ILE A 133 -18.31 -4.96 -13.37
C ILE A 133 -18.40 -5.51 -14.80
N GLY A 134 -19.16 -6.59 -14.97
CA GLY A 134 -19.46 -7.22 -16.24
C GLY A 134 -18.91 -8.64 -16.39
N GLU A 135 -18.96 -9.18 -17.60
CA GLU A 135 -18.46 -10.52 -17.89
C GLU A 135 -16.93 -10.61 -17.73
N ARG A 136 -16.45 -11.81 -17.45
CA ARG A 136 -15.01 -12.09 -17.33
C ARG A 136 -14.29 -11.77 -18.62
N ARG A 137 -13.37 -10.81 -18.57
CA ARG A 137 -12.55 -10.34 -19.70
C ARG A 137 -11.25 -9.71 -19.22
N GLN A 138 -10.30 -9.52 -20.10
CA GLN A 138 -9.13 -8.69 -19.83
C GLN A 138 -9.47 -7.22 -20.08
N VAL A 139 -9.24 -6.35 -19.10
CA VAL A 139 -9.53 -4.92 -19.18
C VAL A 139 -8.26 -4.17 -19.57
N ILE A 140 -7.95 -4.17 -20.88
CA ILE A 140 -6.74 -3.54 -21.42
C ILE A 140 -7.15 -2.54 -22.49
N ASN A 141 -6.86 -1.25 -22.26
CA ASN A 141 -7.21 -0.15 -23.16
C ASN A 141 -8.67 -0.16 -23.58
N GLU A 142 -9.55 -0.39 -22.61
CA GLU A 142 -11.00 -0.46 -22.79
C GLU A 142 -11.60 0.93 -22.55
N ASP A 143 -12.56 1.34 -23.38
CA ASP A 143 -13.29 2.59 -23.17
C ASP A 143 -14.23 2.43 -21.97
N MET A 144 -13.90 3.09 -20.87
CA MET A 144 -14.66 3.10 -19.63
C MET A 144 -15.30 4.46 -19.39
N VAL A 145 -16.55 4.45 -18.89
CA VAL A 145 -17.28 5.66 -18.56
C VAL A 145 -16.99 6.06 -17.12
N PHE A 146 -16.47 7.26 -16.93
CA PHE A 146 -16.39 7.89 -15.61
C PHE A 146 -17.25 9.15 -15.62
N GLY A 147 -18.34 9.09 -14.90
CA GLY A 147 -19.37 10.13 -14.92
C GLY A 147 -20.08 10.23 -16.28
N ARG A 148 -19.70 11.20 -17.12
CA ARG A 148 -20.27 11.40 -18.47
C ARG A 148 -19.21 11.36 -19.58
N THR A 149 -18.00 10.92 -19.26
CA THR A 149 -16.87 10.97 -20.18
C THR A 149 -16.28 9.58 -20.35
N LEU A 150 -15.98 9.21 -21.59
CA LEU A 150 -15.26 8.00 -21.94
C LEU A 150 -13.74 8.24 -21.83
N TYR A 151 -13.05 7.31 -21.19
CA TYR A 151 -11.59 7.29 -21.12
C TYR A 151 -11.07 5.89 -21.46
N PRO A 152 -10.03 5.80 -22.28
CA PRO A 152 -9.32 4.54 -22.44
C PRO A 152 -8.63 4.20 -21.13
N ALA A 153 -8.96 3.04 -20.57
CA ALA A 153 -8.43 2.60 -19.29
C ALA A 153 -7.90 1.17 -19.33
N THR A 154 -6.90 0.91 -18.52
CA THR A 154 -6.40 -0.44 -18.27
C THR A 154 -6.52 -0.71 -16.78
N CYS A 155 -7.27 -1.75 -16.42
CA CYS A 155 -7.39 -2.17 -15.04
C CYS A 155 -6.43 -3.34 -14.78
N VAL A 156 -5.70 -3.29 -13.68
CA VAL A 156 -4.66 -4.27 -13.34
C VAL A 156 -4.59 -4.50 -11.84
N SER A 157 -4.41 -5.75 -11.43
CA SER A 157 -4.11 -6.13 -10.06
C SER A 157 -2.68 -6.66 -9.95
N ILE A 158 -2.00 -6.25 -8.88
CA ILE A 158 -0.72 -6.81 -8.40
C ILE A 158 -0.83 -7.22 -6.93
N GLY A 159 -2.04 -7.65 -6.53
CA GLY A 159 -2.45 -7.88 -5.14
C GLY A 159 -3.27 -6.73 -4.56
N ASN A 160 -3.31 -5.59 -5.24
CA ASN A 160 -4.26 -4.50 -5.06
C ASN A 160 -4.71 -3.97 -6.43
N PRO A 161 -5.97 -3.53 -6.59
CA PRO A 161 -6.49 -3.09 -7.88
C PRO A 161 -6.04 -1.68 -8.23
N HIS A 162 -5.75 -1.49 -9.53
CA HIS A 162 -5.41 -0.20 -10.11
C HIS A 162 -6.21 0.03 -11.39
N CYS A 163 -6.62 1.27 -11.62
CA CYS A 163 -7.17 1.73 -12.90
C CYS A 163 -6.23 2.79 -13.48
N VAL A 164 -5.62 2.48 -14.60
CA VAL A 164 -4.64 3.34 -15.28
C VAL A 164 -5.31 3.99 -16.48
N ILE A 165 -5.38 5.31 -16.48
CA ILE A 165 -5.95 6.13 -17.55
C ILE A 165 -4.82 6.98 -18.14
N PRO A 166 -4.30 6.64 -19.34
CA PRO A 166 -3.26 7.44 -19.99
C PRO A 166 -3.80 8.82 -20.42
N MET A 167 -3.09 9.87 -20.10
CA MET A 167 -3.46 11.26 -20.45
C MET A 167 -2.24 12.05 -20.90
N GLN A 168 -2.44 12.99 -21.82
CA GLN A 168 -1.39 13.91 -22.26
C GLN A 168 -1.09 14.99 -21.20
N GLU A 169 -2.13 15.46 -20.51
CA GLU A 169 -2.01 16.45 -19.44
C GLU A 169 -2.73 15.95 -18.19
N ILE A 170 -2.09 16.11 -17.04
CA ILE A 170 -2.62 15.73 -15.75
C ILE A 170 -2.72 16.97 -14.87
N SER A 171 -3.87 17.13 -14.19
CA SER A 171 -4.05 18.18 -13.19
C SER A 171 -4.78 17.62 -11.96
N GLU A 172 -4.51 18.20 -10.80
CA GLU A 172 -5.15 17.78 -9.56
C GLU A 172 -6.68 17.82 -9.65
N PRO A 173 -7.33 18.89 -10.17
CA PRO A 173 -8.79 18.91 -10.31
C PRO A 173 -9.33 17.78 -11.19
N LEU A 174 -8.61 17.42 -12.27
CA LEU A 174 -9.00 16.35 -13.17
C LEU A 174 -8.90 14.98 -12.50
N VAL A 175 -7.80 14.71 -11.80
CA VAL A 175 -7.58 13.45 -11.05
C VAL A 175 -8.65 13.30 -9.97
N CYS A 176 -8.90 14.34 -9.19
CA CYS A 176 -9.93 14.34 -8.14
C CYS A 176 -11.34 14.16 -8.69
N LYS A 177 -11.63 14.69 -9.89
CA LYS A 177 -12.92 14.51 -10.56
C LYS A 177 -13.11 13.05 -10.97
N ILE A 178 -12.17 12.49 -11.72
CA ILE A 178 -12.25 11.11 -12.22
C ILE A 178 -12.27 10.11 -11.07
N GLY A 179 -11.45 10.31 -10.04
CA GLY A 179 -11.41 9.45 -8.86
C GLY A 179 -12.78 9.37 -8.16
N ARG A 180 -13.43 10.52 -7.93
CA ARG A 180 -14.79 10.55 -7.34
C ARG A 180 -15.84 9.89 -8.21
N GLU A 181 -15.75 10.03 -9.52
CA GLU A 181 -16.67 9.42 -10.48
C GLU A 181 -16.47 7.89 -10.53
N SER A 182 -15.22 7.41 -10.48
CA SER A 182 -14.90 5.98 -10.45
C SER A 182 -15.40 5.25 -9.19
N GLU A 183 -15.50 5.94 -8.06
CA GLU A 183 -16.05 5.39 -6.82
C GLU A 183 -17.58 5.27 -6.84
N ARG A 184 -18.28 6.15 -7.57
CA ARG A 184 -19.74 6.13 -7.69
C ARG A 184 -20.24 4.99 -8.55
N ASP A 185 -19.49 4.58 -9.54
CA ASP A 185 -19.86 3.51 -10.48
C ASP A 185 -19.58 2.10 -9.91
N ARG A 186 -19.10 2.00 -8.65
CA ARG A 186 -18.91 0.73 -7.91
C ARG A 186 -20.15 0.20 -7.19
N LYS A 187 -21.32 0.84 -7.35
CA LYS A 187 -22.56 0.45 -6.64
C LYS A 187 -23.55 -0.25 -7.55
#